data_dc23ac55ccdca699a1f64790b3353a46
#
_entry.id   dc23ac55ccdca699a1f64790b3353a46
#
_cell.length_a   1.000
_cell.length_b   1.000
_cell.length_c   1.000
_cell.angle_alpha   90.00
_cell.angle_beta   90.00
_cell.angle_gamma   90.00
#
_symmetry.space_group_name_H-M   'P 1'
#
loop_
_entity.id
_entity.type
_entity.pdbx_description
1 polymer ?
#
loop_
_entity_poly.entity_id
_entity_poly.type
_entity_poly.pdbx_seq_one_letter_code
_entity_poly.pdbx_strand_id
1 'polypeptide(L)'
;MSIVVIGRGNVGGGLAALWRKAGHEVTALGRGGGAASGAGVVVVAVPGPAISAALSTVPGLVGKIAVDATNAFPSRNEAFPSLAEEVKSFTGAPVAKSFNLNFAVLYDQIAPQRVPPGSFYAAEDGARDVTGELITDAGYDPVPLGGLDRARAVEDLAWALIAAMKDGAPVFYRFAVPGEL
;
A
#
# COMPACT_ATOMS: atom_id res chain seq x y z
N MET A 1 11.08 -10.51 6.24
CA MET A 1 9.94 -11.38 5.77
C MET A 1 10.03 -11.59 4.27
N SER A 2 9.26 -12.53 3.70
CA SER A 2 9.12 -12.71 2.25
C SER A 2 7.89 -11.94 1.74
N ILE A 3 8.09 -11.06 0.77
CA ILE A 3 7.08 -10.14 0.24
C ILE A 3 6.91 -10.40 -1.26
N VAL A 4 5.68 -10.57 -1.71
CA VAL A 4 5.36 -10.54 -3.14
C VAL A 4 4.59 -9.27 -3.46
N VAL A 5 5.15 -8.43 -4.32
CA VAL A 5 4.52 -7.20 -4.80
C VAL A 5 3.91 -7.47 -6.17
N ILE A 6 2.60 -7.32 -6.29
CA ILE A 6 1.85 -7.45 -7.56
C ILE A 6 1.73 -6.06 -8.18
N GLY A 7 2.44 -5.85 -9.27
CA GLY A 7 2.66 -4.55 -9.89
C GLY A 7 4.07 -4.01 -9.61
N ARG A 8 4.88 -3.82 -10.67
CA ARG A 8 6.26 -3.30 -10.59
C ARG A 8 6.42 -1.93 -11.25
N GLY A 9 5.34 -1.15 -11.22
CA GLY A 9 5.36 0.27 -11.62
C GLY A 9 6.05 1.16 -10.59
N ASN A 10 5.83 2.46 -10.67
CA ASN A 10 6.48 3.44 -9.77
C ASN A 10 6.21 3.13 -8.29
N VAL A 11 4.97 2.84 -7.91
CA VAL A 11 4.61 2.51 -6.53
C VAL A 11 5.19 1.16 -6.12
N GLY A 12 4.79 0.07 -6.79
CA GLY A 12 5.19 -1.27 -6.37
C GLY A 12 6.69 -1.54 -6.54
N GLY A 13 7.31 -1.01 -7.60
CA GLY A 13 8.76 -1.12 -7.80
C GLY A 13 9.56 -0.31 -6.78
N GLY A 14 9.08 0.89 -6.45
CA GLY A 14 9.71 1.74 -5.43
C GLY A 14 9.60 1.15 -4.02
N LEU A 15 8.42 0.70 -3.59
CA LEU A 15 8.22 0.01 -2.32
C LEU A 15 9.08 -1.25 -2.23
N ALA A 16 9.15 -2.05 -3.30
CA ALA A 16 10.00 -3.24 -3.36
C ALA A 16 11.48 -2.89 -3.16
N ALA A 17 11.95 -1.75 -3.67
CA ALA A 17 13.32 -1.29 -3.47
C ALA A 17 13.57 -0.87 -2.02
N LEU A 18 12.64 -0.14 -1.40
CA LEU A 18 12.73 0.26 0.02
C LEU A 18 12.80 -0.97 0.93
N TRP A 19 11.91 -1.93 0.74
CA TRP A 19 11.90 -3.15 1.57
C TRP A 19 13.11 -4.06 1.36
N ARG A 20 13.66 -4.17 0.14
CA ARG A 20 14.93 -4.86 -0.08
C ARG A 20 16.08 -4.19 0.67
N LYS A 21 16.11 -2.85 0.68
CA LYS A 21 17.09 -2.07 1.44
C LYS A 21 16.94 -2.30 2.95
N ALA A 22 15.73 -2.51 3.43
CA ALA A 22 15.43 -2.88 4.83
C ALA A 22 15.72 -4.36 5.16
N GLY A 23 16.15 -5.18 4.17
CA GLY A 23 16.55 -6.57 4.40
C GLY A 23 15.45 -7.61 4.16
N HIS A 24 14.33 -7.23 3.54
CA HIS A 24 13.29 -8.18 3.16
C HIS A 24 13.63 -8.92 1.86
N GLU A 25 13.13 -10.16 1.75
CA GLU A 25 13.14 -10.91 0.50
C GLU A 25 11.91 -10.48 -0.34
N VAL A 26 12.12 -9.75 -1.43
CA VAL A 26 11.03 -9.15 -2.21
C VAL A 26 11.04 -9.61 -3.65
N THR A 27 9.94 -10.22 -4.09
CA THR A 27 9.65 -10.53 -5.49
C THR A 27 8.61 -9.56 -6.03
N ALA A 28 8.93 -8.81 -7.09
CA ALA A 28 8.00 -7.89 -7.73
C ALA A 28 7.50 -8.48 -9.05
N LEU A 29 6.20 -8.76 -9.13
CA LEU A 29 5.53 -9.33 -10.29
C LEU A 29 5.08 -8.22 -11.26
N GLY A 30 5.40 -8.40 -12.53
CA GLY A 30 4.90 -7.55 -13.60
C GLY A 30 3.79 -8.25 -14.41
N ARG A 31 3.49 -7.72 -15.60
CA ARG A 31 2.49 -8.27 -16.52
C ARG A 31 2.79 -9.70 -17.00
N GLY A 32 4.02 -10.15 -16.86
CA GLY A 32 4.42 -11.53 -17.18
C GLY A 32 3.96 -12.56 -16.14
N GLY A 33 3.28 -12.11 -15.09
CA GLY A 33 2.77 -12.99 -14.03
C GLY A 33 3.84 -13.44 -13.04
N GLY A 34 3.52 -14.47 -12.27
CA GLY A 34 4.30 -15.08 -11.20
C GLY A 34 3.38 -15.67 -10.16
N ALA A 35 3.92 -16.24 -9.08
CA ALA A 35 3.16 -16.87 -8.02
C ALA A 35 3.39 -16.19 -6.67
N ALA A 36 2.38 -16.20 -5.81
CA ALA A 36 2.43 -15.71 -4.44
C ALA A 36 2.63 -16.83 -3.40
N SER A 37 2.79 -18.08 -3.82
CA SER A 37 2.82 -19.25 -2.93
C SER A 37 3.86 -19.17 -1.81
N GLY A 38 5.05 -18.59 -2.10
CA GLY A 38 6.13 -18.40 -1.13
C GLY A 38 6.03 -17.12 -0.27
N ALA A 39 5.02 -16.27 -0.51
CA ALA A 39 4.88 -15.01 0.21
C ALA A 39 4.44 -15.20 1.66
N GLY A 40 5.05 -14.47 2.59
CA GLY A 40 4.49 -14.20 3.91
C GLY A 40 3.40 -13.13 3.84
N VAL A 41 3.60 -12.11 2.99
CA VAL A 41 2.64 -11.05 2.73
C VAL A 41 2.62 -10.70 1.24
N VAL A 42 1.45 -10.31 0.74
CA VAL A 42 1.26 -9.83 -0.64
C VAL A 42 0.94 -8.33 -0.62
N VAL A 43 1.60 -7.57 -1.50
CA VAL A 43 1.29 -6.15 -1.68
C VAL A 43 0.74 -5.93 -3.08
N VAL A 44 -0.44 -5.31 -3.18
CA VAL A 44 -1.11 -5.05 -4.47
C VAL A 44 -0.87 -3.59 -4.87
N ALA A 45 -0.16 -3.36 -5.93
CA ALA A 45 0.24 -2.04 -6.42
C ALA A 45 0.01 -1.90 -7.94
N VAL A 46 -1.20 -2.23 -8.36
CA VAL A 46 -1.69 -2.07 -9.74
C VAL A 46 -2.68 -0.89 -9.82
N PRO A 47 -3.04 -0.37 -10.99
CA PRO A 47 -4.17 0.55 -11.12
C PRO A 47 -5.46 -0.08 -10.56
N GLY A 48 -6.28 0.70 -9.83
CA GLY A 48 -7.51 0.20 -9.20
C GLY A 48 -8.40 -0.63 -10.15
N PRO A 49 -8.74 -0.15 -11.35
CA PRO A 49 -9.55 -0.93 -12.30
C PRO A 49 -8.91 -2.24 -12.80
N ALA A 50 -7.63 -2.46 -12.52
CA ALA A 50 -6.91 -3.66 -12.95
C ALA A 50 -6.78 -4.73 -11.85
N ILE A 51 -7.30 -4.50 -10.64
CA ILE A 51 -7.17 -5.41 -9.48
C ILE A 51 -7.65 -6.83 -9.85
N SER A 52 -8.90 -6.98 -10.25
CA SER A 52 -9.46 -8.30 -10.57
C SER A 52 -8.69 -9.01 -11.68
N ALA A 53 -8.33 -8.31 -12.75
CA ALA A 53 -7.56 -8.88 -13.86
C ALA A 53 -6.15 -9.31 -13.43
N ALA A 54 -5.48 -8.52 -12.59
CA ALA A 54 -4.14 -8.84 -12.11
C ALA A 54 -4.15 -10.01 -11.12
N LEU A 55 -5.07 -10.00 -10.14
CA LEU A 55 -5.09 -11.00 -9.08
C LEU A 55 -5.58 -12.38 -9.57
N SER A 56 -6.50 -12.43 -10.53
CA SER A 56 -6.97 -13.70 -11.10
C SER A 56 -5.87 -14.50 -11.82
N THR A 57 -4.77 -13.86 -12.18
CA THR A 57 -3.64 -14.51 -12.87
C THR A 57 -2.48 -14.92 -11.94
N VAL A 58 -2.57 -14.62 -10.63
CA VAL A 58 -1.51 -14.91 -9.66
C VAL A 58 -1.93 -16.10 -8.77
N PRO A 59 -1.36 -17.29 -8.96
CA PRO A 59 -1.64 -18.42 -8.08
C PRO A 59 -1.05 -18.23 -6.69
N GLY A 60 -1.68 -18.86 -5.69
CA GLY A 60 -1.20 -18.90 -4.32
C GLY A 60 -1.56 -17.67 -3.48
N LEU A 61 -2.60 -16.90 -3.84
CA LEU A 61 -3.11 -15.78 -3.09
C LEU A 61 -3.97 -16.16 -1.89
N VAL A 62 -4.72 -17.25 -2.01
CA VAL A 62 -5.66 -17.69 -0.97
C VAL A 62 -4.94 -17.92 0.35
N GLY A 63 -5.46 -17.31 1.43
CA GLY A 63 -4.88 -17.37 2.77
C GLY A 63 -3.71 -16.40 3.02
N LYS A 64 -3.34 -15.57 2.04
CA LYS A 64 -2.26 -14.58 2.21
C LYS A 64 -2.78 -13.27 2.78
N ILE A 65 -2.13 -12.79 3.83
CA ILE A 65 -2.32 -11.40 4.28
C ILE A 65 -1.95 -10.48 3.11
N ALA A 66 -2.78 -9.46 2.85
CA ALA A 66 -2.52 -8.54 1.77
C ALA A 66 -2.52 -7.08 2.23
N VAL A 67 -1.65 -6.28 1.60
CA VAL A 67 -1.67 -4.82 1.71
C VAL A 67 -2.06 -4.23 0.35
N ASP A 68 -3.17 -3.53 0.33
CA ASP A 68 -3.67 -2.84 -0.86
C ASP A 68 -3.08 -1.43 -0.94
N ALA A 69 -2.22 -1.18 -1.93
CA ALA A 69 -1.60 0.11 -2.21
C ALA A 69 -2.20 0.80 -3.46
N THR A 70 -3.37 0.34 -3.92
CA THR A 70 -4.00 0.86 -5.13
C THR A 70 -4.75 2.18 -4.88
N ASN A 71 -5.06 2.90 -5.93
CA ASN A 71 -5.92 4.09 -5.90
C ASN A 71 -7.09 3.94 -6.87
N ALA A 72 -8.22 4.58 -6.54
CA ALA A 72 -9.44 4.60 -7.35
C ALA A 72 -9.34 5.60 -8.52
N PHE A 73 -8.25 5.51 -9.29
CA PHE A 73 -8.03 6.35 -10.47
C PHE A 73 -8.00 5.49 -11.73
N PRO A 74 -8.79 5.81 -12.78
CA PRO A 74 -9.84 6.85 -12.83
C PRO A 74 -11.14 6.44 -12.14
N SER A 75 -11.28 5.19 -11.72
CA SER A 75 -12.50 4.63 -11.11
C SER A 75 -12.17 3.45 -10.20
N ARG A 76 -13.17 2.96 -9.51
CA ARG A 76 -13.15 1.72 -8.72
C ARG A 76 -14.24 0.76 -9.18
N ASN A 77 -14.14 -0.48 -8.76
CA ASN A 77 -15.21 -1.47 -8.92
C ASN A 77 -16.26 -1.23 -7.82
N GLU A 78 -17.40 -0.65 -8.17
CA GLU A 78 -18.48 -0.30 -7.24
C GLU A 78 -19.23 -1.53 -6.68
N ALA A 79 -18.91 -2.75 -7.13
CA ALA A 79 -19.42 -3.97 -6.52
C ALA A 79 -18.83 -4.24 -5.13
N PHE A 80 -17.75 -3.53 -4.77
CA PHE A 80 -17.08 -3.65 -3.46
C PHE A 80 -17.13 -2.32 -2.70
N PRO A 81 -17.21 -2.37 -1.36
CA PRO A 81 -17.17 -1.17 -0.51
C PRO A 81 -15.91 -0.34 -0.69
N SER A 82 -14.77 -1.00 -0.98
CA SER A 82 -13.46 -0.40 -1.20
C SER A 82 -12.61 -1.26 -2.13
N LEU A 83 -11.51 -0.73 -2.66
CA LEU A 83 -10.51 -1.52 -3.41
C LEU A 83 -9.85 -2.58 -2.51
N ALA A 84 -9.66 -2.29 -1.23
CA ALA A 84 -9.13 -3.26 -0.28
C ALA A 84 -10.08 -4.45 -0.07
N GLU A 85 -11.41 -4.23 -0.08
CA GLU A 85 -12.39 -5.32 -0.05
C GLU A 85 -12.40 -6.12 -1.37
N GLU A 86 -12.14 -5.50 -2.51
CA GLU A 86 -11.92 -6.23 -3.75
C GLU A 86 -10.68 -7.14 -3.65
N VAL A 87 -9.55 -6.64 -3.12
CA VAL A 87 -8.35 -7.44 -2.86
C VAL A 87 -8.66 -8.61 -1.92
N LYS A 88 -9.42 -8.36 -0.84
CA LYS A 88 -9.82 -9.39 0.13
C LYS A 88 -10.61 -10.52 -0.52
N SER A 89 -11.43 -10.24 -1.51
CA SER A 89 -12.20 -11.28 -2.22
C SER A 89 -11.32 -12.33 -2.91
N PHE A 90 -10.06 -12.01 -3.22
CA PHE A 90 -9.08 -12.93 -3.81
C PHE A 90 -8.25 -13.68 -2.78
N THR A 91 -7.97 -13.06 -1.63
CA THR A 91 -7.11 -13.69 -0.61
C THR A 91 -7.90 -14.47 0.43
N GLY A 92 -9.12 -14.04 0.75
CA GLY A 92 -9.92 -14.60 1.83
C GLY A 92 -9.25 -14.50 3.21
N ALA A 93 -8.22 -13.66 3.35
CA ALA A 93 -7.40 -13.48 4.55
C ALA A 93 -7.44 -12.00 4.99
N PRO A 94 -6.86 -11.64 6.15
CA PRO A 94 -6.82 -10.25 6.60
C PRO A 94 -6.13 -9.32 5.61
N VAL A 95 -6.71 -8.13 5.42
CA VAL A 95 -6.23 -7.11 4.49
C VAL A 95 -6.04 -5.77 5.19
N ALA A 96 -5.08 -5.00 4.70
CA ALA A 96 -4.90 -3.60 5.03
C ALA A 96 -4.93 -2.73 3.76
N LYS A 97 -5.38 -1.49 3.91
CA LYS A 97 -5.21 -0.40 2.95
C LYS A 97 -4.08 0.49 3.41
N SER A 98 -3.04 0.69 2.60
CA SER A 98 -1.92 1.58 2.93
C SER A 98 -1.15 2.01 1.67
N PHE A 99 -0.18 2.92 1.83
CA PHE A 99 0.75 3.43 0.79
C PHE A 99 0.10 4.16 -0.39
N ASN A 100 -1.21 4.12 -0.53
CA ASN A 100 -1.93 4.79 -1.63
C ASN A 100 -1.83 6.32 -1.60
N LEU A 101 -1.43 6.89 -0.46
CA LEU A 101 -1.26 8.33 -0.23
C LEU A 101 0.21 8.78 -0.26
N ASN A 102 1.15 7.84 -0.40
CA ASN A 102 2.58 8.11 -0.41
C ASN A 102 3.06 8.23 -1.86
N PHE A 103 3.41 9.43 -2.30
CA PHE A 103 3.85 9.69 -3.66
C PHE A 103 5.17 8.99 -3.98
N ALA A 104 5.16 8.09 -4.97
CA ALA A 104 6.33 7.28 -5.34
C ALA A 104 7.54 8.11 -5.78
N VAL A 105 7.33 9.29 -6.32
CA VAL A 105 8.40 10.23 -6.73
C VAL A 105 9.15 10.83 -5.54
N LEU A 106 8.66 10.62 -4.31
CA LEU A 106 9.30 11.10 -3.08
C LEU A 106 10.06 9.99 -2.33
N TYR A 107 10.06 8.75 -2.79
CA TYR A 107 10.67 7.63 -2.06
C TYR A 107 12.16 7.83 -1.76
N ASP A 108 12.91 8.44 -2.67
CA ASP A 108 14.33 8.76 -2.45
C ASP A 108 14.54 9.94 -1.47
N GLN A 109 13.47 10.68 -1.16
CA GLN A 109 13.49 11.84 -0.28
C GLN A 109 13.01 11.51 1.15
N ILE A 110 12.64 10.27 1.45
CA ILE A 110 12.18 9.88 2.80
C ILE A 110 13.33 9.96 3.81
N ALA A 111 14.45 9.30 3.50
CA ALA A 111 15.58 9.19 4.43
C ALA A 111 16.21 10.54 4.84
N PRO A 112 16.28 11.58 3.99
CA PRO A 112 16.77 12.89 4.39
C PRO A 112 15.84 13.70 5.31
N GLN A 113 14.60 13.27 5.52
CA GLN A 113 13.66 14.01 6.36
C GLN A 113 14.11 13.98 7.83
N ARG A 114 14.02 15.12 8.51
CA ARG A 114 14.38 15.24 9.95
C ARG A 114 13.50 14.36 10.83
N VAL A 115 12.24 14.21 10.46
CA VAL A 115 11.26 13.29 11.07
C VAL A 115 10.63 12.44 9.98
N PRO A 116 10.33 11.17 10.23
CA PRO A 116 9.68 10.32 9.23
C PRO A 116 8.33 10.91 8.80
N PRO A 117 8.04 10.98 7.49
CA PRO A 117 6.70 11.34 7.02
C PRO A 117 5.69 10.26 7.38
N GLY A 118 4.42 10.62 7.49
CA GLY A 118 3.35 9.67 7.84
C GLY A 118 2.97 8.75 6.69
N SER A 119 2.46 7.58 7.03
CA SER A 119 1.71 6.71 6.13
C SER A 119 0.45 6.22 6.81
N PHE A 120 -0.71 6.66 6.31
CA PHE A 120 -1.99 6.21 6.82
C PHE A 120 -2.27 4.76 6.44
N TYR A 121 -2.89 4.03 7.36
CA TYR A 121 -3.40 2.71 7.04
C TYR A 121 -4.69 2.37 7.79
N ALA A 122 -5.53 1.57 7.14
CA ALA A 122 -6.71 0.94 7.70
C ALA A 122 -6.54 -0.57 7.56
N ALA A 123 -6.64 -1.33 8.64
CA ALA A 123 -6.28 -2.74 8.64
C ALA A 123 -7.20 -3.58 9.50
N GLU A 124 -7.50 -4.80 9.06
CA GLU A 124 -8.00 -5.86 9.92
C GLU A 124 -6.95 -6.25 10.95
N ASP A 125 -7.36 -6.74 12.12
CA ASP A 125 -6.45 -7.06 13.22
C ASP A 125 -5.31 -7.99 12.79
N GLY A 126 -5.60 -9.01 12.00
CA GLY A 126 -4.59 -9.95 11.50
C GLY A 126 -3.60 -9.37 10.46
N ALA A 127 -3.84 -8.17 9.92
CA ALA A 127 -2.95 -7.48 8.98
C ALA A 127 -2.27 -6.25 9.61
N ARG A 128 -2.68 -5.84 10.81
CA ARG A 128 -2.24 -4.58 11.44
C ARG A 128 -0.75 -4.53 11.68
N ASP A 129 -0.22 -5.51 12.38
CA ASP A 129 1.18 -5.51 12.81
C ASP A 129 2.14 -5.60 11.62
N VAL A 130 1.88 -6.50 10.69
CA VAL A 130 2.70 -6.64 9.48
C VAL A 130 2.65 -5.39 8.61
N THR A 131 1.51 -4.71 8.55
CA THR A 131 1.39 -3.45 7.79
C THR A 131 2.18 -2.34 8.47
N GLY A 132 2.10 -2.22 9.79
CA GLY A 132 2.89 -1.26 10.56
C GLY A 132 4.40 -1.47 10.38
N GLU A 133 4.86 -2.73 10.42
CA GLU A 133 6.26 -3.10 10.15
C GLU A 133 6.68 -2.67 8.75
N LEU A 134 5.88 -3.01 7.71
CA LEU A 134 6.18 -2.63 6.34
C LEU A 134 6.23 -1.11 6.11
N ILE A 135 5.40 -0.33 6.83
CA ILE A 135 5.41 1.13 6.79
C ILE A 135 6.71 1.65 7.40
N THR A 136 7.08 1.16 8.59
CA THR A 136 8.31 1.54 9.30
C THR A 136 9.55 1.21 8.48
N ASP A 137 9.60 0.02 7.90
CA ASP A 137 10.74 -0.44 7.09
C ASP A 137 10.85 0.28 5.74
N ALA A 138 9.76 0.86 5.26
CA ALA A 138 9.78 1.79 4.12
C ALA A 138 10.26 3.21 4.52
N GLY A 139 10.48 3.48 5.81
CA GLY A 139 10.96 4.76 6.34
C GLY A 139 9.85 5.75 6.73
N TYR A 140 8.61 5.29 6.82
CA TYR A 140 7.46 6.10 7.21
C TYR A 140 7.06 5.86 8.67
N ASP A 141 6.32 6.81 9.22
CA ASP A 141 5.65 6.70 10.52
C ASP A 141 4.24 6.13 10.32
N PRO A 142 3.90 4.95 10.89
CA PRO A 142 2.60 4.33 10.70
C PRO A 142 1.50 5.06 11.46
N VAL A 143 0.45 5.50 10.76
CA VAL A 143 -0.70 6.20 11.32
C VAL A 143 -1.97 5.37 11.15
N PRO A 144 -2.40 4.60 12.18
CA PRO A 144 -3.58 3.76 12.09
C PRO A 144 -4.87 4.57 12.09
N LEU A 145 -5.77 4.30 11.15
CA LEU A 145 -7.08 4.93 11.04
C LEU A 145 -8.25 4.01 11.44
N GLY A 146 -7.94 2.79 11.87
CA GLY A 146 -8.93 1.81 12.29
C GLY A 146 -8.97 0.55 11.44
N GLY A 147 -10.12 -0.14 11.44
CA GLY A 147 -10.35 -1.37 10.68
C GLY A 147 -10.51 -1.15 9.18
N LEU A 148 -10.71 -2.24 8.45
CA LEU A 148 -10.87 -2.20 6.98
C LEU A 148 -12.10 -1.40 6.53
N ASP A 149 -13.09 -1.23 7.38
CA ASP A 149 -14.24 -0.34 7.16
C ASP A 149 -13.84 1.12 6.86
N ARG A 150 -12.62 1.53 7.24
CA ARG A 150 -12.04 2.85 6.94
C ARG A 150 -11.29 2.90 5.61
N ALA A 151 -11.09 1.78 4.92
CA ALA A 151 -10.31 1.73 3.68
C ALA A 151 -10.85 2.70 2.61
N ARG A 152 -12.18 2.79 2.46
CA ARG A 152 -12.80 3.74 1.52
C ARG A 152 -12.43 5.19 1.81
N ALA A 153 -12.43 5.60 3.08
CA ALA A 153 -12.04 6.95 3.48
C ALA A 153 -10.56 7.23 3.16
N VAL A 154 -9.68 6.24 3.35
CA VAL A 154 -8.26 6.34 2.97
C VAL A 154 -8.10 6.49 1.45
N GLU A 155 -8.91 5.79 0.66
CA GLU A 155 -8.91 5.92 -0.80
C GLU A 155 -9.37 7.31 -1.25
N ASP A 156 -10.45 7.80 -0.67
CA ASP A 156 -11.04 9.10 -1.04
C ASP A 156 -10.15 10.27 -0.59
N LEU A 157 -9.35 10.11 0.46
CA LEU A 157 -8.37 11.10 0.92
C LEU A 157 -7.28 11.41 -0.13
N ALA A 158 -7.03 10.50 -1.08
CA ALA A 158 -6.08 10.74 -2.17
C ALA A 158 -6.43 12.00 -3.00
N TRP A 159 -7.72 12.27 -3.19
CA TRP A 159 -8.18 13.49 -3.88
C TRP A 159 -7.83 14.76 -3.10
N ALA A 160 -7.99 14.73 -1.77
CA ALA A 160 -7.64 15.86 -0.92
C ALA A 160 -6.12 16.11 -0.91
N LEU A 161 -5.32 15.04 -0.89
CA LEU A 161 -3.86 15.16 -0.98
C LEU A 161 -3.41 15.73 -2.33
N ILE A 162 -4.00 15.28 -3.42
CA ILE A 162 -3.72 15.83 -4.76
C ILE A 162 -4.08 17.32 -4.82
N ALA A 163 -5.22 17.70 -4.25
CA ALA A 163 -5.63 19.10 -4.18
C ALA A 163 -4.72 19.96 -3.28
N ALA A 164 -4.07 19.35 -2.28
CA ALA A 164 -3.11 20.02 -1.40
C ALA A 164 -1.70 20.17 -2.01
N MET A 165 -1.45 19.59 -3.18
CA MET A 165 -0.16 19.71 -3.88
C MET A 165 0.07 21.18 -4.25
N LYS A 166 1.14 21.77 -3.68
CA LYS A 166 1.48 23.15 -3.93
C LYS A 166 2.16 23.28 -5.30
N ASP A 167 1.58 24.06 -6.19
CA ASP A 167 2.09 24.26 -7.56
C ASP A 167 2.31 22.93 -8.33
N GLY A 168 1.48 21.91 -8.02
CA GLY A 168 1.60 20.57 -8.58
C GLY A 168 2.72 19.73 -8.00
N ALA A 169 3.47 20.22 -6.99
CA ALA A 169 4.53 19.46 -6.35
C ALA A 169 3.96 18.44 -5.34
N PRO A 170 4.39 17.18 -5.37
CA PRO A 170 3.99 16.18 -4.41
C PRO A 170 4.45 16.55 -3.01
N VAL A 171 3.69 16.14 -1.98
CA VAL A 171 3.92 16.51 -0.59
C VAL A 171 4.09 15.27 0.28
N PHE A 172 4.92 15.40 1.32
CA PHE A 172 4.82 14.53 2.50
C PHE A 172 3.72 15.06 3.43
N TYR A 173 3.16 14.19 4.21
CA TYR A 173 2.24 14.57 5.30
C TYR A 173 2.68 13.89 6.60
N ARG A 174 2.32 14.50 7.73
CA ARG A 174 2.54 13.96 9.06
C ARG A 174 1.48 14.52 10.01
N PHE A 175 0.97 13.66 10.89
CA PHE A 175 0.31 14.08 12.11
C PHE A 175 1.28 13.95 13.27
N ALA A 176 1.42 14.99 14.05
CA ALA A 176 2.29 15.01 15.20
C ALA A 176 1.61 15.76 16.34
N VAL A 177 1.89 15.35 17.56
CA VAL A 177 1.49 16.13 18.74
C VAL A 177 2.35 17.41 18.84
N PRO A 178 1.90 18.45 19.55
CA PRO A 178 2.67 19.68 19.71
C PRO A 178 4.10 19.39 20.22
N GLY A 179 5.10 19.91 19.50
CA GLY A 179 6.52 19.73 19.83
C GLY A 179 7.23 18.58 19.09
N GLU A 180 6.54 17.81 18.26
CA GLU A 180 7.11 16.71 17.47
C GLU A 180 7.31 17.00 15.98
N LEU A 181 7.08 18.25 15.54
CA LEU A 181 7.31 18.69 14.16
C LEU A 181 8.72 19.25 13.96
#